data_db710a37a0b55e408ba1f3ad464fdd06
#
_entry.id   db710a37a0b55e408ba1f3ad464fdd06
#
_cell.length_a   1.000
_cell.length_b   1.000
_cell.length_c   1.000
_cell.angle_alpha   90.00
_cell.angle_beta   90.00
_cell.angle_gamma   90.00
#
_symmetry.space_group_name_H-M   'P 1'
#
loop_
_entity.id
_entity.type
_entity.pdbx_description
1 polymer ?
#
loop_
_entity_poly.entity_id
_entity_poly.type
_entity_poly.pdbx_seq_one_letter_code
_entity_poly.pdbx_strand_id
1 'polypeptide(L)'
;GWIAFLWWGLGYGLAVIGLLAASFHLGNPKNALKAFSQWRTSWLSREAWAAVLTLLLLAPVALSDWLGLGWPRVIGFAGAVACFGTVFTTSMIYAQIAAVPRWNNWTVPAMFLSFELTGGALLSGQTLPALIGCLALIAALYAHYTVGDVAFAKRGQTLGKATGLDIVGAASVFEQPHTSPNY
;
A
#
# COMPACT_ATOMS: atom_id res chain seq x y z
N GLY A 1 -22.00 19.97 5.94
CA GLY A 1 -23.11 19.44 6.76
C GLY A 1 -22.75 18.14 7.47
N TRP A 2 -23.64 17.59 8.25
CA TRP A 2 -23.38 16.38 9.08
C TRP A 2 -23.03 15.13 8.26
N ILE A 3 -23.57 14.96 7.06
CA ILE A 3 -23.21 13.87 6.17
C ILE A 3 -21.73 13.95 5.76
N ALA A 4 -21.26 15.15 5.41
CA ALA A 4 -19.85 15.36 5.12
C ALA A 4 -18.96 15.06 6.35
N PHE A 5 -19.39 15.49 7.55
CA PHE A 5 -18.70 15.18 8.79
C PHE A 5 -18.54 13.66 9.00
N LEU A 6 -19.59 12.88 8.78
CA LEU A 6 -19.54 11.43 8.94
C LEU A 6 -18.59 10.78 7.93
N TRP A 7 -18.63 11.18 6.65
CA TRP A 7 -17.74 10.64 5.61
C TRP A 7 -16.28 11.00 5.85
N TRP A 8 -16.00 12.26 6.14
CA TRP A 8 -14.65 12.70 6.46
C TRP A 8 -14.14 12.07 7.76
N GLY A 9 -15.00 11.99 8.79
CA GLY A 9 -14.70 11.34 10.06
C GLY A 9 -14.36 9.86 9.90
N LEU A 10 -15.11 9.14 9.06
CA LEU A 10 -14.81 7.75 8.72
C LEU A 10 -13.48 7.62 7.99
N GLY A 11 -13.24 8.44 6.97
CA GLY A 11 -11.99 8.42 6.20
C GLY A 11 -10.76 8.70 7.06
N TYR A 12 -10.81 9.78 7.86
CA TYR A 12 -9.73 10.12 8.80
C TYR A 12 -9.56 9.05 9.88
N GLY A 13 -10.68 8.54 10.42
CA GLY A 13 -10.65 7.49 11.43
C GLY A 13 -9.94 6.23 10.93
N LEU A 14 -10.30 5.76 9.73
CA LEU A 14 -9.66 4.59 9.12
C LEU A 14 -8.17 4.85 8.82
N ALA A 15 -7.82 6.03 8.30
CA ALA A 15 -6.44 6.38 8.01
C ALA A 15 -5.59 6.44 9.28
N VAL A 16 -6.05 7.10 10.33
CA VAL A 16 -5.33 7.23 11.60
C VAL A 16 -5.21 5.88 12.31
N ILE A 17 -6.30 5.10 12.35
CA ILE A 17 -6.27 3.75 12.95
C ILE A 17 -5.32 2.85 12.17
N GLY A 18 -5.32 2.91 10.84
CA GLY A 18 -4.38 2.15 10.00
C GLY A 18 -2.92 2.51 10.27
N LEU A 19 -2.58 3.79 10.36
CA LEU A 19 -1.24 4.27 10.70
C LEU A 19 -0.81 3.85 12.11
N LEU A 20 -1.71 3.92 13.08
CA LEU A 20 -1.46 3.45 14.44
C LEU A 20 -1.24 1.94 14.46
N ALA A 21 -2.10 1.17 13.77
CA ALA A 21 -1.96 -0.28 13.66
C ALA A 21 -0.61 -0.68 13.03
N ALA A 22 -0.16 0.03 12.00
CA ALA A 22 1.16 -0.17 11.39
C ALA A 22 2.30 0.04 12.40
N SER A 23 2.12 0.95 13.37
CA SER A 23 3.13 1.20 14.41
C SER A 23 3.33 0.03 15.37
N PHE A 24 2.32 -0.81 15.56
CA PHE A 24 2.42 -2.01 16.42
C PHE A 24 3.27 -3.13 15.79
N HIS A 25 3.47 -3.11 14.47
CA HIS A 25 4.34 -4.06 13.79
C HIS A 25 5.83 -3.68 13.85
N LEU A 26 6.16 -2.52 14.40
CA LEU A 26 7.54 -2.13 14.61
C LEU A 26 8.17 -2.99 15.71
N GLY A 27 9.30 -3.62 15.42
CA GLY A 27 10.05 -4.41 16.40
C GLY A 27 10.48 -3.60 17.63
N ASN A 28 10.52 -2.27 17.51
CA ASN A 28 10.76 -1.35 18.61
C ASN A 28 9.89 -0.09 18.50
N PRO A 29 8.65 -0.09 19.02
CA PRO A 29 7.73 1.03 18.94
C PRO A 29 8.25 2.36 19.48
N LYS A 30 9.17 2.32 20.44
CA LYS A 30 9.82 3.52 21.02
C LYS A 30 10.59 4.33 19.95
N ASN A 31 10.97 3.68 18.86
CA ASN A 31 11.68 4.32 17.77
C ASN A 31 10.75 4.77 16.60
N ALA A 32 9.43 4.71 16.77
CA ALA A 32 8.48 5.07 15.71
C ALA A 32 8.73 6.46 15.12
N LEU A 33 9.06 7.45 15.96
CA LEU A 33 9.38 8.80 15.49
C LEU A 33 10.66 8.88 14.63
N LYS A 34 11.57 7.91 14.74
CA LYS A 34 12.73 7.82 13.86
C LYS A 34 12.35 7.48 12.42
N ALA A 35 11.14 6.93 12.19
CA ALA A 35 10.61 6.73 10.84
C ALA A 35 10.62 8.03 10.03
N PHE A 36 10.49 9.19 10.65
CA PHE A 36 10.52 10.49 9.96
C PHE A 36 11.93 11.01 9.62
N SER A 37 12.98 10.44 10.21
CA SER A 37 14.34 10.98 10.08
C SER A 37 15.08 10.57 8.81
N GLN A 38 14.69 9.48 8.15
CA GLN A 38 15.42 8.86 7.04
C GLN A 38 14.74 9.04 5.66
N TRP A 39 14.08 10.17 5.45
CA TRP A 39 13.26 10.41 4.25
C TRP A 39 14.03 10.32 2.92
N ARG A 40 15.34 10.54 2.94
CA ARG A 40 16.17 10.45 1.72
C ARG A 40 16.43 9.02 1.27
N THR A 41 16.49 8.07 2.20
CA THR A 41 16.95 6.70 1.94
C THR A 41 15.88 5.64 2.18
N SER A 42 14.85 5.93 2.98
CA SER A 42 13.82 4.97 3.39
C SER A 42 12.45 5.30 2.80
N TRP A 43 11.85 4.35 2.11
CA TRP A 43 10.47 4.48 1.62
C TRP A 43 9.46 4.54 2.76
N LEU A 44 9.68 3.82 3.86
CA LEU A 44 8.86 3.93 5.08
C LEU A 44 8.83 5.36 5.62
N SER A 45 9.96 6.05 5.59
CA SER A 45 10.05 7.45 6.02
C SER A 45 9.32 8.40 5.06
N ARG A 46 9.38 8.13 3.76
CA ARG A 46 8.64 8.89 2.74
C ARG A 46 7.14 8.69 2.89
N GLU A 47 6.70 7.46 3.15
CA GLU A 47 5.29 7.15 3.45
C GLU A 47 4.79 7.92 4.67
N ALA A 48 5.54 7.89 5.78
CA ALA A 48 5.17 8.60 7.00
C ALA A 48 4.97 10.11 6.75
N TRP A 49 5.88 10.75 6.01
CA TRP A 49 5.74 12.15 5.62
C TRP A 49 4.58 12.36 4.66
N ALA A 50 4.42 11.51 3.64
CA ALA A 50 3.33 11.60 2.68
C ALA A 50 1.97 11.50 3.38
N ALA A 51 1.81 10.54 4.30
CA ALA A 51 0.57 10.35 5.04
C ALA A 51 0.22 11.58 5.90
N VAL A 52 1.19 12.11 6.67
CA VAL A 52 0.96 13.30 7.49
C VAL A 52 0.61 14.51 6.63
N LEU A 53 1.37 14.75 5.56
CA LEU A 53 1.11 15.88 4.64
C LEU A 53 -0.26 15.75 3.96
N THR A 54 -0.64 14.54 3.55
CA THR A 54 -1.96 14.27 2.95
C THR A 54 -3.08 14.58 3.93
N LEU A 55 -3.00 14.10 5.16
CA LEU A 55 -4.01 14.39 6.18
C LEU A 55 -4.10 15.89 6.48
N LEU A 56 -2.96 16.58 6.60
CA LEU A 56 -2.94 18.03 6.82
C LEU A 56 -3.52 18.81 5.62
N LEU A 57 -3.27 18.37 4.40
CA LEU A 57 -3.78 19.00 3.18
C LEU A 57 -5.29 18.80 3.03
N LEU A 58 -5.82 17.64 3.42
CA LEU A 58 -7.24 17.34 3.35
C LEU A 58 -8.06 17.93 4.51
N ALA A 59 -7.45 18.24 5.66
CA ALA A 59 -8.15 18.77 6.82
C ALA A 59 -8.96 20.05 6.53
N PRO A 60 -8.43 21.06 5.82
CA PRO A 60 -9.21 22.25 5.48
C PRO A 60 -10.37 21.94 4.52
N VAL A 61 -10.22 20.94 3.64
CA VAL A 61 -11.31 20.50 2.75
C VAL A 61 -12.44 19.87 3.57
N ALA A 62 -12.09 18.97 4.48
CA ALA A 62 -13.03 18.33 5.39
C ALA A 62 -13.80 19.36 6.24
N LEU A 63 -13.08 20.35 6.76
CA LEU A 63 -13.67 21.43 7.53
C LEU A 63 -14.62 22.30 6.67
N SER A 64 -14.21 22.64 5.46
CA SER A 64 -15.03 23.40 4.51
C SER A 64 -16.32 22.67 4.16
N ASP A 65 -16.26 21.37 3.88
CA ASP A 65 -17.43 20.56 3.55
C ASP A 65 -18.38 20.41 4.77
N TRP A 66 -17.83 20.28 5.97
CA TRP A 66 -18.60 20.18 7.19
C TRP A 66 -19.34 21.48 7.49
N LEU A 67 -18.63 22.61 7.47
CA LEU A 67 -19.17 23.93 7.80
C LEU A 67 -19.89 24.61 6.63
N GLY A 68 -19.81 24.06 5.42
CA GLY A 68 -20.46 24.65 4.22
C GLY A 68 -19.75 25.93 3.74
N LEU A 69 -18.43 26.03 3.91
CA LEU A 69 -17.67 27.25 3.57
C LEU A 69 -17.45 27.44 2.07
N GLY A 70 -17.66 26.40 1.26
CA GLY A 70 -17.56 26.47 -0.20
C GLY A 70 -16.15 26.75 -0.76
N TRP A 71 -15.11 26.27 -0.07
CA TRP A 71 -13.73 26.49 -0.51
C TRP A 71 -13.42 25.84 -1.88
N PRO A 72 -12.41 26.35 -2.60
CA PRO A 72 -12.07 25.86 -3.93
C PRO A 72 -11.75 24.37 -3.97
N ARG A 73 -12.36 23.64 -4.91
CA ARG A 73 -12.14 22.19 -5.09
C ARG A 73 -10.71 21.82 -5.48
N VAL A 74 -9.91 22.79 -5.92
CA VAL A 74 -8.51 22.58 -6.27
C VAL A 74 -7.69 22.02 -5.10
N ILE A 75 -8.02 22.42 -3.86
CA ILE A 75 -7.36 21.90 -2.66
C ILE A 75 -7.71 20.41 -2.47
N GLY A 76 -8.97 20.03 -2.70
CA GLY A 76 -9.41 18.65 -2.67
C GLY A 76 -8.72 17.79 -3.74
N PHE A 77 -8.54 18.34 -4.94
CA PHE A 77 -7.77 17.67 -6.00
C PHE A 77 -6.29 17.45 -5.60
N ALA A 78 -5.65 18.48 -5.05
CA ALA A 78 -4.29 18.36 -4.53
C ALA A 78 -4.20 17.28 -3.42
N GLY A 79 -5.21 17.23 -2.53
CA GLY A 79 -5.33 16.18 -1.52
C GLY A 79 -5.48 14.78 -2.12
N ALA A 80 -6.28 14.63 -3.18
CA ALA A 80 -6.41 13.35 -3.88
C ALA A 80 -5.07 12.90 -4.50
N VAL A 81 -4.34 13.80 -5.14
CA VAL A 81 -2.99 13.52 -5.67
C VAL A 81 -2.04 13.11 -4.55
N ALA A 82 -2.13 13.74 -3.39
CA ALA A 82 -1.31 13.39 -2.23
C ALA A 82 -1.67 12.00 -1.66
N CYS A 83 -2.96 11.58 -1.70
CA CYS A 83 -3.36 10.21 -1.38
C CYS A 83 -2.66 9.20 -2.29
N PHE A 84 -2.69 9.41 -3.62
CA PHE A 84 -1.96 8.56 -4.57
C PHE A 84 -0.46 8.51 -4.26
N GLY A 85 0.14 9.65 -3.91
CA GLY A 85 1.54 9.71 -3.48
C GLY A 85 1.80 8.87 -2.23
N THR A 86 0.88 8.88 -1.27
CA THR A 86 0.98 8.08 -0.04
C THR A 86 0.94 6.59 -0.36
N VAL A 87 -0.07 6.13 -1.12
CA VAL A 87 -0.20 4.71 -1.48
C VAL A 87 0.97 4.26 -2.38
N PHE A 88 1.44 5.12 -3.27
CA PHE A 88 2.64 4.84 -4.05
C PHE A 88 3.87 4.63 -3.15
N THR A 89 4.11 5.52 -2.17
CA THR A 89 5.24 5.35 -1.24
C THR A 89 5.12 4.10 -0.40
N THR A 90 3.91 3.74 0.04
CA THR A 90 3.61 2.46 0.72
C THR A 90 3.99 1.27 -0.17
N SER A 91 3.57 1.27 -1.42
CA SER A 91 3.87 0.18 -2.36
C SER A 91 5.37 -0.02 -2.59
N MET A 92 6.14 1.08 -2.59
CA MET A 92 7.59 1.04 -2.77
C MET A 92 8.34 0.41 -1.60
N ILE A 93 7.74 0.36 -0.40
CA ILE A 93 8.30 -0.38 0.75
C ILE A 93 8.44 -1.86 0.37
N TYR A 94 7.44 -2.42 -0.30
CA TYR A 94 7.45 -3.82 -0.75
C TYR A 94 8.26 -4.00 -2.03
N ALA A 95 8.09 -3.12 -3.01
CA ALA A 95 8.75 -3.23 -4.32
C ALA A 95 10.29 -3.17 -4.25
N GLN A 96 10.86 -2.56 -3.20
CA GLN A 96 12.32 -2.51 -3.00
C GLN A 96 12.91 -3.79 -2.38
N ILE A 97 12.08 -4.72 -1.87
CA ILE A 97 12.56 -5.91 -1.13
C ILE A 97 13.10 -6.93 -2.11
N ALA A 98 14.40 -6.84 -2.38
CA ALA A 98 15.08 -7.74 -3.31
C ALA A 98 15.08 -9.22 -2.85
N ALA A 99 14.91 -9.47 -1.56
CA ALA A 99 14.83 -10.82 -1.01
C ALA A 99 13.54 -11.57 -1.41
N VAL A 100 12.48 -10.84 -1.77
CA VAL A 100 11.20 -11.42 -2.21
C VAL A 100 11.00 -11.13 -3.70
N PRO A 101 11.37 -12.06 -4.60
CA PRO A 101 11.37 -11.81 -6.04
C PRO A 101 10.00 -11.43 -6.61
N ARG A 102 8.91 -11.97 -6.01
CA ARG A 102 7.54 -11.67 -6.41
C ARG A 102 7.13 -10.24 -6.12
N TRP A 103 7.75 -9.59 -5.12
CA TRP A 103 7.46 -8.20 -4.76
C TRP A 103 8.41 -7.22 -5.45
N ASN A 104 9.64 -7.65 -5.74
CA ASN A 104 10.68 -6.78 -6.29
C ASN A 104 10.47 -6.52 -7.79
N ASN A 105 9.34 -5.90 -8.13
CA ASN A 105 9.00 -5.54 -9.50
C ASN A 105 7.99 -4.38 -9.56
N TRP A 106 7.84 -3.80 -10.76
CA TRP A 106 7.00 -2.64 -11.03
C TRP A 106 5.48 -2.89 -10.87
N THR A 107 5.04 -4.15 -10.88
CA THR A 107 3.61 -4.47 -10.77
C THR A 107 3.07 -4.23 -9.37
N VAL A 108 3.92 -4.16 -8.35
CA VAL A 108 3.49 -3.87 -6.97
C VAL A 108 2.89 -2.47 -6.86
N PRO A 109 3.57 -1.37 -7.29
CA PRO A 109 2.93 -0.06 -7.32
C PRO A 109 1.66 -0.02 -8.17
N ALA A 110 1.65 -0.66 -9.33
CA ALA A 110 0.47 -0.71 -10.20
C ALA A 110 -0.74 -1.36 -9.50
N MET A 111 -0.51 -2.47 -8.79
CA MET A 111 -1.53 -3.17 -8.02
C MET A 111 -2.06 -2.30 -6.88
N PHE A 112 -1.18 -1.69 -6.08
CA PHE A 112 -1.58 -0.83 -4.96
C PHE A 112 -2.43 0.35 -5.41
N LEU A 113 -2.01 1.07 -6.45
CA LEU A 113 -2.76 2.19 -7.01
C LEU A 113 -4.09 1.75 -7.63
N SER A 114 -4.16 0.56 -8.23
CA SER A 114 -5.41 0.00 -8.74
C SER A 114 -6.38 -0.32 -7.61
N PHE A 115 -5.92 -0.84 -6.47
CA PHE A 115 -6.75 -1.04 -5.28
C PHE A 115 -7.28 0.28 -4.74
N GLU A 116 -6.44 1.32 -4.66
CA GLU A 116 -6.84 2.65 -4.19
C GLU A 116 -7.95 3.24 -5.05
N LEU A 117 -7.75 3.27 -6.38
CA LEU A 117 -8.73 3.78 -7.34
C LEU A 117 -10.05 3.03 -7.26
N THR A 118 -9.99 1.70 -7.28
CA THR A 118 -11.18 0.84 -7.25
C THR A 118 -11.91 0.98 -5.93
N GLY A 119 -11.20 0.90 -4.82
CA GLY A 119 -11.78 1.04 -3.48
C GLY A 119 -12.40 2.41 -3.26
N GLY A 120 -11.72 3.48 -3.67
CA GLY A 120 -12.23 4.84 -3.59
C GLY A 120 -13.50 5.04 -4.44
N ALA A 121 -13.54 4.50 -5.67
CA ALA A 121 -14.71 4.56 -6.53
C ALA A 121 -15.91 3.79 -5.96
N LEU A 122 -15.67 2.59 -5.41
CA LEU A 122 -16.70 1.78 -4.75
C LEU A 122 -17.27 2.49 -3.52
N LEU A 123 -16.41 2.98 -2.64
CA LEU A 123 -16.83 3.66 -1.41
C LEU A 123 -17.55 4.98 -1.68
N SER A 124 -17.20 5.68 -2.77
CA SER A 124 -17.88 6.92 -3.17
C SER A 124 -19.19 6.68 -3.97
N GLY A 125 -19.56 5.41 -4.22
CA GLY A 125 -20.77 5.06 -4.97
C GLY A 125 -20.70 5.37 -6.48
N GLN A 126 -19.49 5.55 -7.03
CA GLN A 126 -19.26 5.88 -8.44
C GLN A 126 -19.25 4.59 -9.28
N THR A 127 -20.42 4.16 -9.77
CA THR A 127 -20.59 2.85 -10.43
C THR A 127 -19.68 2.65 -11.64
N LEU A 128 -19.64 3.60 -12.59
CA LEU A 128 -18.83 3.47 -13.79
C LEU A 128 -17.31 3.50 -13.49
N PRO A 129 -16.78 4.46 -12.72
CA PRO A 129 -15.39 4.40 -12.27
C PRO A 129 -15.03 3.12 -11.49
N ALA A 130 -15.94 2.60 -10.66
CA ALA A 130 -15.74 1.35 -9.94
C ALA A 130 -15.62 0.14 -10.87
N LEU A 131 -16.47 0.03 -11.88
CA LEU A 131 -16.39 -1.04 -12.88
C LEU A 131 -15.07 -0.98 -13.68
N ILE A 132 -14.68 0.19 -14.14
CA ILE A 132 -13.40 0.40 -14.83
C ILE A 132 -12.23 0.04 -13.88
N GLY A 133 -12.29 0.49 -12.63
CA GLY A 133 -11.33 0.19 -11.61
C GLY A 133 -11.20 -1.32 -11.34
N CYS A 134 -12.32 -2.05 -11.25
CA CYS A 134 -12.31 -3.50 -11.07
C CYS A 134 -11.60 -4.22 -12.24
N LEU A 135 -11.87 -3.81 -13.48
CA LEU A 135 -11.19 -4.37 -14.65
C LEU A 135 -9.68 -4.09 -14.63
N ALA A 136 -9.31 -2.85 -14.30
CA ALA A 136 -7.90 -2.46 -14.13
C ALA A 136 -7.21 -3.25 -13.01
N LEU A 137 -7.91 -3.44 -11.88
CA LEU A 137 -7.41 -4.23 -10.75
C LEU A 137 -7.20 -5.70 -11.12
N ILE A 138 -8.14 -6.31 -11.85
CA ILE A 138 -8.00 -7.69 -12.34
C ILE A 138 -6.76 -7.79 -13.23
N ALA A 139 -6.58 -6.86 -14.17
CA ALA A 139 -5.42 -6.83 -15.04
C ALA A 139 -4.10 -6.64 -14.26
N ALA A 140 -4.10 -5.74 -13.27
CA ALA A 140 -2.94 -5.48 -12.40
C ALA A 140 -2.58 -6.71 -11.56
N LEU A 141 -3.56 -7.40 -10.99
CA LEU A 141 -3.37 -8.65 -10.25
C LEU A 141 -2.82 -9.75 -11.15
N TYR A 142 -3.41 -9.95 -12.33
CA TYR A 142 -2.91 -10.92 -13.30
C TYR A 142 -1.45 -10.64 -13.69
N ALA A 143 -1.13 -9.39 -13.99
CA ALA A 143 0.25 -8.98 -14.28
C ALA A 143 1.18 -9.21 -13.07
N HIS A 144 0.72 -8.90 -11.86
CA HIS A 144 1.52 -9.07 -10.64
C HIS A 144 1.87 -10.54 -10.42
N TYR A 145 0.90 -11.44 -10.49
CA TYR A 145 1.16 -12.88 -10.32
C TYR A 145 2.03 -13.44 -11.42
N THR A 146 1.75 -13.13 -12.68
CA THR A 146 2.53 -13.68 -13.82
C THR A 146 3.97 -13.18 -13.81
N VAL A 147 4.19 -11.88 -13.61
CA VAL A 147 5.54 -11.30 -13.54
C VAL A 147 6.27 -11.78 -12.28
N GLY A 148 5.56 -11.87 -11.15
CA GLY A 148 6.11 -12.36 -9.90
C GLY A 148 6.56 -13.83 -9.98
N ASP A 149 5.75 -14.69 -10.59
CA ASP A 149 6.09 -16.11 -10.76
C ASP A 149 7.29 -16.28 -11.69
N VAL A 150 7.36 -15.52 -12.79
CA VAL A 150 8.54 -15.51 -13.66
C VAL A 150 9.78 -15.01 -12.93
N ALA A 151 9.66 -13.96 -12.12
CA ALA A 151 10.77 -13.43 -11.34
C ALA A 151 11.25 -14.43 -10.29
N PHE A 152 10.34 -15.14 -9.64
CA PHE A 152 10.63 -16.20 -8.69
C PHE A 152 11.33 -17.38 -9.38
N ALA A 153 10.79 -17.86 -10.49
CA ALA A 153 11.37 -18.98 -11.25
C ALA A 153 12.78 -18.67 -11.75
N LYS A 154 13.04 -17.44 -12.25
CA LYS A 154 14.36 -17.01 -12.72
C LYS A 154 15.44 -17.05 -11.63
N ARG A 155 15.08 -16.89 -10.37
CA ARG A 155 16.03 -16.98 -9.26
C ARG A 155 16.48 -18.40 -8.96
N GLY A 156 15.72 -19.41 -9.41
CA GLY A 156 16.03 -20.82 -9.17
C GLY A 156 16.22 -21.15 -7.69
N GLN A 157 15.49 -20.44 -6.83
CA GLN A 157 15.49 -20.70 -5.40
C GLN A 157 14.68 -21.96 -5.12
N THR A 158 15.29 -22.89 -4.39
CA THR A 158 14.65 -24.12 -3.92
C THR A 158 14.72 -24.16 -2.40
N LEU A 159 13.88 -24.98 -1.77
CA LEU A 159 13.94 -25.21 -0.34
C LEU A 159 15.33 -25.65 0.12
N GLY A 160 15.97 -26.53 -0.65
CA GLY A 160 17.34 -26.99 -0.38
C GLY A 160 18.35 -25.87 -0.39
N LYS A 161 18.30 -24.97 -1.37
CA LYS A 161 19.18 -23.79 -1.44
C LYS A 161 18.92 -22.80 -0.29
N ALA A 162 17.63 -22.56 0.02
CA ALA A 162 17.25 -21.63 1.08
C ALA A 162 17.69 -22.11 2.48
N THR A 163 17.71 -23.41 2.69
CA THR A 163 18.11 -24.03 3.97
C THR A 163 19.57 -24.52 3.99
N GLY A 164 20.26 -24.52 2.83
CA GLY A 164 21.59 -25.10 2.68
C GLY A 164 21.61 -26.62 2.71
N LEU A 165 20.47 -27.27 2.61
CA LEU A 165 20.34 -28.73 2.69
C LEU A 165 20.51 -29.45 1.34
N ASP A 166 20.57 -28.73 0.23
CA ASP A 166 20.76 -29.29 -1.10
C ASP A 166 22.09 -30.03 -1.29
N ILE A 167 23.12 -29.70 -0.47
CA ILE A 167 24.39 -30.43 -0.43
C ILE A 167 24.27 -31.81 0.24
N VAL A 168 23.23 -32.07 1.02
CA VAL A 168 23.01 -33.33 1.74
C VAL A 168 22.05 -34.25 1.00
N GLY A 169 21.20 -33.69 0.12
CA GLY A 169 20.18 -34.41 -0.63
C GLY A 169 18.97 -33.56 -0.97
N ALA A 170 17.92 -34.20 -1.48
CA ALA A 170 16.68 -33.50 -1.81
C ALA A 170 15.98 -33.05 -0.51
N ALA A 171 15.90 -31.74 -0.30
CA ALA A 171 15.15 -31.18 0.82
C ALA A 171 13.64 -31.26 0.52
N SER A 172 12.88 -31.75 1.51
CA SER A 172 11.40 -31.76 1.47
C SER A 172 10.84 -31.14 2.74
N VAL A 173 9.65 -30.57 2.63
CA VAL A 173 8.92 -30.06 3.78
C VAL A 173 8.12 -31.20 4.38
N PHE A 174 8.23 -31.41 5.67
CA PHE A 174 7.49 -32.47 6.38
C PHE A 174 5.97 -32.15 6.38
N GLU A 175 5.65 -30.87 6.57
CA GLU A 175 4.28 -30.36 6.50
C GLU A 175 4.25 -29.15 5.58
N GLN A 176 3.34 -29.14 4.61
CA GLN A 176 3.24 -28.01 3.68
C GLN A 176 2.73 -26.77 4.43
N PRO A 177 3.39 -25.63 4.24
CA PRO A 177 2.83 -24.38 4.74
C PRO A 177 1.46 -24.14 4.08
N HIS A 178 0.53 -23.52 4.79
CA HIS A 178 -0.81 -23.21 4.29
C HIS A 178 -0.82 -22.15 3.17
N THR A 179 0.34 -21.65 2.78
CA THR A 179 0.52 -20.71 1.65
C THR A 179 1.64 -21.20 0.74
N SER A 180 1.60 -20.78 -0.53
CA SER A 180 2.68 -21.05 -1.47
C SER A 180 4.02 -20.47 -0.98
N PRO A 181 5.17 -21.12 -1.25
CA PRO A 181 6.48 -20.59 -0.88
C PRO A 181 6.71 -19.21 -1.50
N ASN A 182 7.21 -18.27 -0.71
CA ASN A 182 7.51 -16.90 -1.14
C ASN A 182 9.01 -16.63 -1.36
N TYR A 183 9.85 -17.61 -1.15
CA TYR A 183 11.32 -17.52 -1.23
C TYR A 183 11.89 -18.20 -2.45
#